data_74493503c93f307ee60c4cfdfccf2522
#
_entry.id   74493503c93f307ee60c4cfdfccf2522
#
_cell.length_a   1.000
_cell.length_b   1.000
_cell.length_c   1.000
_cell.angle_alpha   90.00
_cell.angle_beta   90.00
_cell.angle_gamma   90.00
#
_symmetry.space_group_name_H-M   'P 1'
#
loop_
_entity.id
_entity.type
_entity.pdbx_description
1 polymer ?
#
loop_
_entity_poly.entity_id
_entity_poly.type
_entity_poly.pdbx_seq_one_letter_code
_entity_poly.pdbx_strand_id
1 'polypeptide(L)'
;MKKKILIIGQNGLISKNLFNYFKSKKINIYRIGFKSFLKKNNINNFDIIINCTSNHKFVKNKYANKNDNDLIIAKKIINLKTKLVMLSTRKIYKTKFNIKELDKKEPNCNYSKNKLISEVSVKKILRSRVLTLRVCNIINFPNKHKRKLHNTFSDIFFEMAKKGFIYNNKNIFKDFISISKFNQIVYELIKKDSFGIFNISLGKKIYINQLIAWLNFYNTKKIKVINPKNSFNNDSFTLNNNKLMK
;
A
#
# COMPACT_ATOMS: atom_id res chain seq x y z
N MET A 1 5.51 14.56 -24.43
CA MET A 1 6.75 14.13 -23.71
C MET A 1 6.46 12.92 -22.84
N LYS A 2 7.30 11.89 -22.87
CA LYS A 2 7.15 10.73 -21.97
C LYS A 2 7.58 11.13 -20.57
N LYS A 3 6.66 11.08 -19.58
CA LYS A 3 6.94 11.39 -18.17
C LYS A 3 8.13 10.58 -17.65
N LYS A 4 9.03 11.23 -16.93
CA LYS A 4 10.20 10.62 -16.28
C LYS A 4 9.86 10.34 -14.81
N ILE A 5 9.89 9.08 -14.41
CA ILE A 5 9.41 8.62 -13.11
C ILE A 5 10.55 8.08 -12.26
N LEU A 6 10.58 8.46 -10.99
CA LEU A 6 11.49 7.91 -9.99
C LEU A 6 10.72 7.12 -8.94
N ILE A 7 11.05 5.85 -8.75
CA ILE A 7 10.59 5.03 -7.64
C ILE A 7 11.63 5.06 -6.52
N ILE A 8 11.21 5.46 -5.32
CA ILE A 8 12.03 5.36 -4.12
C ILE A 8 11.67 4.08 -3.40
N GLY A 9 12.66 3.17 -3.26
CA GLY A 9 12.49 1.85 -2.64
C GLY A 9 13.19 0.74 -3.43
N GLN A 10 14.44 0.43 -3.07
CA GLN A 10 15.27 -0.50 -3.86
C GLN A 10 14.84 -1.96 -3.75
N ASN A 11 14.45 -2.41 -2.55
CA ASN A 11 14.24 -3.84 -2.25
C ASN A 11 12.79 -4.21 -1.92
N GLY A 12 11.88 -3.23 -1.91
CA GLY A 12 10.47 -3.46 -1.56
C GLY A 12 9.71 -4.24 -2.62
N LEU A 13 8.74 -5.05 -2.21
CA LEU A 13 7.88 -5.81 -3.11
C LEU A 13 7.17 -4.88 -4.10
N ILE A 14 6.48 -3.85 -3.58
CA ILE A 14 5.69 -2.92 -4.40
C ILE A 14 6.60 -2.20 -5.39
N SER A 15 7.74 -1.68 -4.94
CA SER A 15 8.68 -0.95 -5.80
C SER A 15 9.24 -1.80 -6.94
N LYS A 16 9.59 -3.07 -6.66
CA LYS A 16 10.09 -3.99 -7.69
C LYS A 16 9.02 -4.29 -8.74
N ASN A 17 7.79 -4.58 -8.29
CA ASN A 17 6.69 -4.90 -9.19
C ASN A 17 6.25 -3.69 -10.03
N LEU A 18 6.14 -2.50 -9.43
CA LEU A 18 5.85 -1.26 -10.16
C LEU A 18 6.95 -0.97 -11.19
N PHE A 19 8.22 -1.06 -10.80
CA PHE A 19 9.34 -0.82 -11.71
C PHE A 19 9.27 -1.74 -12.93
N ASN A 20 9.10 -3.05 -12.73
CA ASN A 20 9.02 -4.02 -13.82
C ASN A 20 7.79 -3.77 -14.72
N TYR A 21 6.63 -3.47 -14.10
CA TYR A 21 5.40 -3.18 -14.85
C TYR A 21 5.53 -1.91 -15.71
N PHE A 22 6.07 -0.81 -15.15
CA PHE A 22 6.27 0.42 -15.91
C PHE A 22 7.35 0.26 -17.00
N LYS A 23 8.41 -0.52 -16.73
CA LYS A 23 9.43 -0.86 -17.74
C LYS A 23 8.83 -1.63 -18.90
N SER A 24 7.93 -2.60 -18.67
CA SER A 24 7.22 -3.33 -19.74
C SER A 24 6.30 -2.43 -20.57
N LYS A 25 5.84 -1.29 -20.01
CA LYS A 25 5.10 -0.25 -20.74
C LYS A 25 5.98 0.79 -21.42
N LYS A 26 7.30 0.55 -21.52
CA LYS A 26 8.31 1.44 -22.12
C LYS A 26 8.31 2.86 -21.53
N ILE A 27 8.00 2.98 -20.23
CA ILE A 27 8.06 4.24 -19.48
C ILE A 27 9.50 4.54 -19.07
N ASN A 28 9.89 5.82 -19.12
CA ASN A 28 11.19 6.26 -18.63
C ASN A 28 11.20 6.25 -17.09
N ILE A 29 11.67 5.14 -16.50
CA ILE A 29 11.56 4.89 -15.06
C ILE A 29 12.91 4.53 -14.45
N TYR A 30 13.14 5.07 -13.26
CA TYR A 30 14.32 4.84 -12.42
C TYR A 30 13.89 4.33 -11.05
N ARG A 31 14.77 3.57 -10.40
CA ARG A 31 14.54 3.07 -9.05
C ARG A 31 15.80 3.19 -8.21
N ILE A 32 15.66 3.84 -7.03
CA ILE A 32 16.77 4.03 -6.09
C ILE A 32 16.34 3.77 -4.65
N GLY A 33 17.34 3.60 -3.76
CA GLY A 33 17.11 3.52 -2.31
C GLY A 33 16.83 4.90 -1.69
N PHE A 34 16.18 4.93 -0.52
CA PHE A 34 15.87 6.20 0.16
C PHE A 34 17.14 6.97 0.54
N LYS A 35 18.18 6.31 1.04
CA LYS A 35 19.46 6.95 1.35
C LYS A 35 20.12 7.59 0.11
N SER A 36 20.08 6.89 -1.02
CA SER A 36 20.59 7.41 -2.30
C SER A 36 19.77 8.60 -2.80
N PHE A 37 18.43 8.57 -2.59
CA PHE A 37 17.56 9.70 -2.89
C PHE A 37 17.93 10.96 -2.07
N LEU A 38 18.22 10.80 -0.79
CA LEU A 38 18.61 11.95 0.07
C LEU A 38 19.87 12.66 -0.43
N LYS A 39 20.83 11.90 -0.96
CA LYS A 39 22.11 12.41 -1.50
C LYS A 39 21.99 12.97 -2.93
N LYS A 40 20.86 12.73 -3.61
CA LYS A 40 20.70 13.12 -5.01
C LYS A 40 20.38 14.60 -5.15
N ASN A 41 21.18 15.34 -5.92
CA ASN A 41 20.99 16.78 -6.16
C ASN A 41 20.04 17.04 -7.35
N ASN A 42 20.12 16.27 -8.44
CA ASN A 42 19.33 16.47 -9.66
C ASN A 42 17.97 15.75 -9.61
N ILE A 43 17.08 16.21 -8.71
CA ILE A 43 15.72 15.67 -8.58
C ILE A 43 14.73 16.35 -9.53
N ASN A 44 15.01 17.60 -9.91
CA ASN A 44 14.24 18.42 -10.86
C ASN A 44 14.00 17.74 -12.23
N ASN A 45 14.82 16.74 -12.57
CA ASN A 45 14.70 15.97 -13.81
C ASN A 45 13.57 14.93 -13.80
N PHE A 46 12.81 14.79 -12.69
CA PHE A 46 11.72 13.83 -12.58
C PHE A 46 10.37 14.53 -12.50
N ASP A 47 9.44 14.11 -13.37
CA ASP A 47 8.07 14.62 -13.34
C ASP A 47 7.29 14.04 -12.16
N ILE A 48 7.57 12.77 -11.80
CA ILE A 48 6.86 12.05 -10.77
C ILE A 48 7.82 11.26 -9.89
N ILE A 49 7.60 11.32 -8.58
CA ILE A 49 8.26 10.47 -7.59
C ILE A 49 7.21 9.55 -6.95
N ILE A 50 7.47 8.25 -6.93
CA ILE A 50 6.62 7.26 -6.23
C ILE A 50 7.37 6.77 -4.99
N ASN A 51 6.88 7.10 -3.80
CA ASN A 51 7.49 6.61 -2.57
C ASN A 51 6.93 5.24 -2.18
N CYS A 52 7.77 4.21 -2.25
CA CYS A 52 7.48 2.85 -1.79
C CYS A 52 8.25 2.48 -0.52
N THR A 53 8.77 3.47 0.21
CA THR A 53 9.55 3.24 1.43
C THR A 53 8.79 3.61 2.69
N SER A 54 9.16 2.99 3.80
CA SER A 54 8.69 3.35 5.12
C SER A 54 9.82 3.13 6.13
N ASN A 55 9.96 4.04 7.09
CA ASN A 55 10.89 3.89 8.19
C ASN A 55 10.31 2.95 9.24
N HIS A 56 11.11 2.06 9.81
CA HIS A 56 10.67 1.14 10.87
C HIS A 56 10.14 1.88 12.11
N LYS A 57 10.80 2.97 12.52
CA LYS A 57 10.34 3.81 13.64
C LYS A 57 9.01 4.49 13.34
N PHE A 58 8.77 4.89 12.08
CA PHE A 58 7.47 5.43 11.65
C PHE A 58 6.34 4.41 11.77
N VAL A 59 6.63 3.13 11.57
CA VAL A 59 5.60 2.06 11.67
C VAL A 59 5.26 1.74 13.11
N LYS A 60 6.26 1.68 14.00
CA LYS A 60 6.10 1.19 15.38
C LYS A 60 5.86 2.29 16.42
N ASN A 61 6.50 3.43 16.28
CA ASN A 61 6.52 4.47 17.31
C ASN A 61 5.48 5.57 17.05
N LYS A 62 5.30 6.46 18.01
CA LYS A 62 4.56 7.71 17.82
C LYS A 62 5.21 8.53 16.68
N TYR A 63 4.40 9.42 16.08
CA TYR A 63 4.84 10.24 14.95
C TYR A 63 6.06 11.10 15.29
N ALA A 64 6.99 11.15 14.34
CA ALA A 64 8.10 12.09 14.35
C ALA A 64 8.49 12.43 12.90
N ASN A 65 8.59 13.70 12.56
CA ASN A 65 8.89 14.21 11.22
C ASN A 65 10.13 13.55 10.58
N LYS A 66 11.19 13.33 11.38
CA LYS A 66 12.45 12.71 10.93
C LYS A 66 12.30 11.26 10.48
N ASN A 67 11.21 10.59 10.84
CA ASN A 67 10.92 9.22 10.47
C ASN A 67 9.90 9.12 9.31
N ASP A 68 9.33 10.25 8.87
CA ASP A 68 8.32 10.30 7.81
C ASP A 68 8.99 10.52 6.46
N ASN A 69 9.21 9.43 5.72
CA ASN A 69 9.83 9.48 4.40
C ASN A 69 9.00 10.28 3.39
N ASP A 70 7.66 10.23 3.46
CA ASP A 70 6.77 10.99 2.57
C ASP A 70 6.93 12.50 2.81
N LEU A 71 6.98 12.92 4.08
CA LEU A 71 7.19 14.32 4.45
C LEU A 71 8.59 14.82 4.05
N ILE A 72 9.63 14.00 4.25
CA ILE A 72 11.00 14.34 3.86
C ILE A 72 11.10 14.55 2.35
N ILE A 73 10.49 13.65 1.56
CA ILE A 73 10.44 13.78 0.10
C ILE A 73 9.68 15.04 -0.29
N ALA A 74 8.50 15.30 0.31
CA ALA A 74 7.68 16.47 0.02
C ALA A 74 8.43 17.78 0.25
N LYS A 75 9.17 17.89 1.36
CA LYS A 75 10.04 19.05 1.65
C LYS A 75 11.14 19.22 0.61
N LYS A 76 11.76 18.11 0.17
CA LYS A 76 12.85 18.17 -0.82
C LYS A 76 12.37 18.60 -2.22
N ILE A 77 11.10 18.42 -2.56
CA ILE A 77 10.52 18.78 -3.86
C ILE A 77 9.58 19.99 -3.80
N ILE A 78 9.54 20.71 -2.69
CA ILE A 78 8.56 21.80 -2.47
C ILE A 78 8.60 22.84 -3.60
N ASN A 79 9.79 23.26 -4.02
CA ASN A 79 10.02 24.28 -5.05
C ASN A 79 10.10 23.70 -6.48
N LEU A 80 9.84 22.38 -6.66
CA LEU A 80 9.87 21.73 -7.96
C LEU A 80 8.45 21.53 -8.52
N LYS A 81 8.33 21.33 -9.82
CA LYS A 81 7.06 20.92 -10.46
C LYS A 81 6.73 19.44 -10.28
N THR A 82 7.63 18.68 -9.69
CA THR A 82 7.55 17.23 -9.46
C THR A 82 6.33 16.86 -8.62
N LYS A 83 5.57 15.84 -9.05
CA LYS A 83 4.44 15.25 -8.29
C LYS A 83 4.92 14.11 -7.40
N LEU A 84 4.28 13.96 -6.24
CA LEU A 84 4.50 12.84 -5.32
C LEU A 84 3.33 11.87 -5.36
N VAL A 85 3.60 10.59 -5.59
CA VAL A 85 2.68 9.49 -5.33
C VAL A 85 3.08 8.85 -4.01
N MET A 86 2.21 8.98 -2.99
CA MET A 86 2.44 8.39 -1.68
C MET A 86 1.51 7.21 -1.41
N LEU A 87 2.07 6.14 -0.84
CA LEU A 87 1.30 4.98 -0.42
C LEU A 87 0.81 5.17 1.01
N SER A 88 -0.49 5.22 1.17
CA SER A 88 -1.18 5.23 2.44
C SER A 88 -1.93 3.91 2.69
N THR A 89 -2.83 3.86 3.64
CA THR A 89 -3.46 2.63 4.10
C THR A 89 -4.94 2.80 4.40
N ARG A 90 -5.73 1.76 4.17
CA ARG A 90 -7.14 1.70 4.61
C ARG A 90 -7.28 1.80 6.13
N LYS A 91 -6.24 1.47 6.91
CA LYS A 91 -6.27 1.46 8.38
C LYS A 91 -6.45 2.83 9.03
N ILE A 92 -6.45 3.91 8.25
CA ILE A 92 -6.80 5.25 8.75
C ILE A 92 -8.30 5.44 8.98
N TYR A 93 -9.14 4.59 8.37
CA TYR A 93 -10.58 4.65 8.52
C TYR A 93 -11.08 3.83 9.71
N LYS A 94 -12.23 4.20 10.23
CA LYS A 94 -13.06 3.29 11.02
C LYS A 94 -13.42 2.08 10.16
N THR A 95 -13.33 0.90 10.74
CA THR A 95 -13.67 -0.34 10.04
C THR A 95 -15.16 -0.40 9.77
N LYS A 96 -15.54 -0.45 8.50
CA LYS A 96 -16.91 -0.64 8.04
C LYS A 96 -16.97 -1.19 6.61
N PHE A 97 -18.17 -1.38 6.12
CA PHE A 97 -18.44 -1.79 4.74
C PHE A 97 -18.50 -0.57 3.80
N ASN A 98 -17.98 -0.72 2.56
CA ASN A 98 -18.07 0.27 1.47
C ASN A 98 -17.53 1.66 1.82
N ILE A 99 -16.32 1.70 2.40
CA ILE A 99 -15.66 2.92 2.90
C ILE A 99 -15.29 3.85 1.75
N LYS A 100 -15.79 5.09 1.76
CA LYS A 100 -15.46 6.15 0.80
C LYS A 100 -14.26 6.99 1.28
N GLU A 101 -13.60 7.72 0.36
CA GLU A 101 -12.41 8.55 0.67
C GLU A 101 -12.70 9.66 1.70
N LEU A 102 -13.93 10.15 1.75
CA LEU A 102 -14.36 11.22 2.67
C LEU A 102 -14.85 10.71 4.02
N ASP A 103 -15.02 9.39 4.18
CA ASP A 103 -15.51 8.81 5.42
C ASP A 103 -14.62 9.14 6.63
N LYS A 104 -15.21 9.00 7.82
CA LYS A 104 -14.57 9.29 9.11
C LYS A 104 -13.27 8.51 9.27
N LYS A 105 -12.21 9.20 9.69
CA LYS A 105 -10.89 8.64 9.96
C LYS A 105 -10.81 8.35 11.46
N GLU A 106 -10.59 7.09 11.81
CA GLU A 106 -10.41 6.62 13.20
C GLU A 106 -9.23 5.64 13.24
N PRO A 107 -8.00 6.13 13.09
CA PRO A 107 -6.83 5.27 13.11
C PRO A 107 -6.60 4.70 14.51
N ASN A 108 -6.44 3.38 14.63
CA ASN A 108 -6.37 2.66 15.91
C ASN A 108 -4.96 2.18 16.30
N CYS A 109 -3.95 2.41 15.47
CA CYS A 109 -2.56 2.04 15.77
C CYS A 109 -1.58 3.14 15.33
N ASN A 110 -0.36 3.13 15.87
CA ASN A 110 0.66 4.12 15.55
C ASN A 110 0.87 4.26 14.04
N TYR A 111 0.98 3.15 13.30
CA TYR A 111 1.14 3.17 11.86
C TYR A 111 0.04 3.95 11.14
N SER A 112 -1.21 3.69 11.45
CA SER A 112 -2.35 4.36 10.80
C SER A 112 -2.49 5.82 11.23
N LYS A 113 -2.23 6.14 12.51
CA LYS A 113 -2.16 7.53 13.01
C LYS A 113 -1.07 8.32 12.29
N ASN A 114 0.12 7.74 12.18
CA ASN A 114 1.26 8.37 11.51
C ASN A 114 0.99 8.57 10.01
N LYS A 115 0.35 7.60 9.33
CA LYS A 115 -0.04 7.76 7.92
C LYS A 115 -1.05 8.88 7.71
N LEU A 116 -2.03 9.03 8.62
CA LEU A 116 -2.99 10.13 8.54
C LEU A 116 -2.31 11.50 8.71
N ILE A 117 -1.40 11.63 9.70
CA ILE A 117 -0.61 12.86 9.90
C ILE A 117 0.25 13.17 8.66
N SER A 118 0.90 12.14 8.10
CA SER A 118 1.70 12.26 6.88
C SER A 118 0.87 12.76 5.70
N GLU A 119 -0.34 12.18 5.46
CA GLU A 119 -1.24 12.64 4.39
C GLU A 119 -1.56 14.13 4.51
N VAL A 120 -1.92 14.58 5.71
CA VAL A 120 -2.26 15.99 5.98
C VAL A 120 -1.05 16.90 5.75
N SER A 121 0.10 16.53 6.31
CA SER A 121 1.34 17.32 6.22
C SER A 121 1.85 17.44 4.78
N VAL A 122 1.86 16.32 4.04
CA VAL A 122 2.29 16.30 2.63
C VAL A 122 1.34 17.11 1.74
N LYS A 123 0.02 16.96 1.96
CA LYS A 123 -0.98 17.74 1.23
C LYS A 123 -0.84 19.25 1.48
N LYS A 124 -0.53 19.66 2.72
CA LYS A 124 -0.29 21.08 3.06
C LYS A 124 0.89 21.65 2.26
N ILE A 125 1.96 20.87 2.07
CA ILE A 125 3.18 21.28 1.35
C ILE A 125 2.98 21.25 -0.16
N LEU A 126 2.47 20.15 -0.72
CA LEU A 126 2.44 19.91 -2.15
C LEU A 126 1.11 20.27 -2.82
N ARG A 127 0.04 20.52 -2.05
CA ARG A 127 -1.31 20.88 -2.52
C ARG A 127 -1.84 19.89 -3.58
N SER A 128 -2.00 20.32 -4.82
CA SER A 128 -2.46 19.49 -5.96
C SER A 128 -1.38 18.56 -6.53
N ARG A 129 -0.13 18.68 -6.11
CA ARG A 129 0.99 17.86 -6.59
C ARG A 129 1.16 16.53 -5.84
N VAL A 130 0.15 16.09 -5.10
CA VAL A 130 0.18 14.80 -4.41
C VAL A 130 -0.97 13.90 -4.84
N LEU A 131 -0.62 12.65 -5.14
CA LEU A 131 -1.56 11.54 -5.33
C LEU A 131 -1.39 10.56 -4.15
N THR A 132 -2.42 10.47 -3.31
CA THR A 132 -2.43 9.61 -2.12
C THR A 132 -3.23 8.35 -2.40
N LEU A 133 -2.60 7.19 -2.27
CA LEU A 133 -3.19 5.89 -2.51
C LEU A 133 -3.46 5.17 -1.19
N ARG A 134 -4.73 5.12 -0.75
CA ARG A 134 -5.16 4.36 0.43
C ARG A 134 -5.44 2.93 0.05
N VAL A 135 -4.44 2.09 0.27
CA VAL A 135 -4.42 0.73 -0.25
C VAL A 135 -5.06 -0.25 0.73
N CYS A 136 -5.89 -1.16 0.22
CA CYS A 136 -6.38 -2.34 0.94
C CYS A 136 -5.27 -3.39 1.12
N ASN A 137 -5.63 -4.65 1.37
CA ASN A 137 -4.64 -5.73 1.45
C ASN A 137 -4.16 -6.12 0.04
N ILE A 138 -2.88 -5.95 -0.22
CA ILE A 138 -2.27 -6.45 -1.46
C ILE A 138 -1.96 -7.94 -1.29
N ILE A 139 -2.49 -8.77 -2.19
CA ILE A 139 -2.12 -10.19 -2.30
C ILE A 139 -1.00 -10.34 -3.33
N ASN A 140 0.04 -11.05 -2.91
CA ASN A 140 1.12 -11.49 -3.76
C ASN A 140 1.63 -12.83 -3.25
N PHE A 141 2.21 -13.65 -4.14
CA PHE A 141 2.90 -14.86 -3.72
C PHE A 141 4.03 -14.55 -2.74
N PRO A 142 4.27 -15.40 -1.75
CA PRO A 142 5.30 -15.18 -0.75
C PRO A 142 6.67 -15.09 -1.40
N ASN A 143 7.43 -14.04 -1.08
CA ASN A 143 8.84 -13.96 -1.45
C ASN A 143 9.63 -14.92 -0.57
N LYS A 144 10.64 -15.61 -1.15
CA LYS A 144 11.59 -16.48 -0.43
C LYS A 144 12.37 -15.73 0.68
N HIS A 145 12.44 -14.41 0.63
CA HIS A 145 13.16 -13.57 1.59
C HIS A 145 12.21 -12.95 2.62
N LYS A 146 12.48 -13.18 3.92
CA LYS A 146 11.77 -12.53 5.03
C LYS A 146 11.89 -11.01 4.94
N ARG A 147 10.78 -10.30 5.11
CA ARG A 147 10.78 -8.84 5.12
C ARG A 147 11.23 -8.32 6.48
N LYS A 148 12.10 -7.31 6.49
CA LYS A 148 12.62 -6.72 7.72
C LYS A 148 11.64 -5.79 8.45
N LEU A 149 10.63 -5.23 7.77
CA LEU A 149 9.82 -4.14 8.33
C LEU A 149 8.58 -4.63 9.09
N HIS A 150 7.73 -5.39 8.47
CA HIS A 150 6.52 -6.00 9.04
C HIS A 150 5.94 -7.02 8.08
N ASN A 151 5.24 -7.98 8.61
CA ASN A 151 4.53 -8.97 7.81
C ASN A 151 3.22 -8.37 7.29
N THR A 152 2.97 -8.52 6.00
CA THR A 152 1.67 -8.18 5.40
C THR A 152 0.66 -9.28 5.70
N PHE A 153 -0.63 -9.03 5.39
CA PHE A 153 -1.65 -10.08 5.45
C PHE A 153 -1.20 -11.34 4.67
N SER A 154 -0.70 -11.15 3.45
CA SER A 154 -0.23 -12.28 2.63
C SER A 154 0.90 -13.06 3.29
N ASP A 155 1.88 -12.37 3.89
CA ASP A 155 3.00 -13.05 4.54
C ASP A 155 2.52 -13.91 5.72
N ILE A 156 1.64 -13.36 6.57
CA ILE A 156 1.07 -14.08 7.71
C ILE A 156 0.21 -15.25 7.25
N PHE A 157 -0.65 -15.02 6.27
CA PHE A 157 -1.58 -16.02 5.74
C PHE A 157 -0.82 -17.22 5.15
N PHE A 158 0.18 -16.98 4.31
CA PHE A 158 0.96 -18.05 3.71
C PHE A 158 1.89 -18.75 4.69
N GLU A 159 2.43 -18.06 5.70
CA GLU A 159 3.21 -18.70 6.76
C GLU A 159 2.34 -19.66 7.60
N MET A 160 1.10 -19.26 7.94
CA MET A 160 0.15 -20.14 8.61
C MET A 160 -0.26 -21.33 7.72
N ALA A 161 -0.53 -21.07 6.43
CA ALA A 161 -0.86 -22.12 5.47
C ALA A 161 0.23 -23.18 5.37
N LYS A 162 1.50 -22.79 5.36
CA LYS A 162 2.64 -23.73 5.38
C LYS A 162 2.69 -24.59 6.64
N LYS A 163 2.24 -24.06 7.78
CA LYS A 163 2.12 -24.81 9.03
C LYS A 163 0.93 -25.78 9.05
N GLY A 164 0.10 -25.77 8.01
CA GLY A 164 -1.08 -26.62 7.85
C GLY A 164 -2.32 -26.15 8.61
N PHE A 165 -2.32 -24.95 9.20
CA PHE A 165 -3.48 -24.40 9.89
C PHE A 165 -3.58 -22.87 9.74
N ILE A 166 -4.81 -22.36 9.81
CA ILE A 166 -5.07 -20.91 9.81
C ILE A 166 -6.09 -20.61 10.91
N TYR A 167 -5.76 -19.64 11.76
CA TYR A 167 -6.72 -19.08 12.71
C TYR A 167 -7.68 -18.17 11.97
N ASN A 168 -8.96 -18.49 11.97
CA ASN A 168 -9.99 -17.70 11.34
C ASN A 168 -11.34 -17.80 12.05
N ASN A 169 -12.08 -16.70 12.04
CA ASN A 169 -13.48 -16.68 12.44
C ASN A 169 -14.35 -16.71 11.18
N LYS A 170 -15.38 -17.56 11.11
CA LYS A 170 -16.13 -17.87 9.89
C LYS A 170 -16.64 -16.65 9.10
N ASN A 171 -16.95 -15.56 9.79
CA ASN A 171 -17.60 -14.38 9.20
C ASN A 171 -16.65 -13.22 8.85
N ILE A 172 -15.34 -13.42 8.97
CA ILE A 172 -14.38 -12.34 8.63
C ILE A 172 -14.18 -12.27 7.12
N PHE A 173 -14.45 -11.09 6.56
CA PHE A 173 -14.12 -10.77 5.18
C PHE A 173 -13.18 -9.56 5.12
N LYS A 174 -12.42 -9.46 4.07
CA LYS A 174 -11.55 -8.32 3.79
C LYS A 174 -11.62 -7.96 2.31
N ASP A 175 -11.19 -6.74 2.01
CA ASP A 175 -10.97 -6.31 0.64
C ASP A 175 -9.51 -6.55 0.26
N PHE A 176 -9.32 -7.03 -0.95
CA PHE A 176 -8.00 -7.39 -1.48
C PHE A 176 -7.78 -6.80 -2.86
N ILE A 177 -6.52 -6.72 -3.25
CA ILE A 177 -6.11 -6.43 -4.61
C ILE A 177 -4.85 -7.23 -4.94
N SER A 178 -4.75 -7.79 -6.12
CA SER A 178 -3.51 -8.42 -6.57
C SER A 178 -2.45 -7.36 -6.85
N ILE A 179 -1.18 -7.70 -6.70
CA ILE A 179 -0.08 -6.79 -7.01
C ILE A 179 -0.08 -6.34 -8.47
N SER A 180 -0.49 -7.21 -9.40
CA SER A 180 -0.61 -6.89 -10.82
C SER A 180 -1.71 -5.85 -11.08
N LYS A 181 -2.89 -6.01 -10.47
CA LYS A 181 -4.00 -5.04 -10.58
C LYS A 181 -3.64 -3.71 -9.92
N PHE A 182 -2.96 -3.75 -8.78
CA PHE A 182 -2.43 -2.55 -8.14
C PHE A 182 -1.50 -1.77 -9.09
N ASN A 183 -0.54 -2.45 -9.72
CA ASN A 183 0.38 -1.82 -10.67
C ASN A 183 -0.36 -1.18 -11.86
N GLN A 184 -1.36 -1.89 -12.41
CA GLN A 184 -2.20 -1.38 -13.49
C GLN A 184 -2.92 -0.08 -13.07
N ILE A 185 -3.56 -0.07 -11.89
CA ILE A 185 -4.27 1.10 -11.37
C ILE A 185 -3.32 2.28 -11.17
N VAL A 186 -2.16 2.06 -10.55
CA VAL A 186 -1.17 3.14 -10.35
C VAL A 186 -0.71 3.72 -11.70
N TYR A 187 -0.49 2.87 -12.70
CA TYR A 187 -0.13 3.28 -14.04
C TYR A 187 -1.21 4.16 -14.68
N GLU A 188 -2.49 3.72 -14.63
CA GLU A 188 -3.61 4.48 -15.22
C GLU A 188 -3.83 5.83 -14.51
N LEU A 189 -3.75 5.88 -13.18
CA LEU A 189 -3.84 7.13 -12.42
C LEU A 189 -2.73 8.12 -12.81
N ILE A 190 -1.51 7.63 -13.01
CA ILE A 190 -0.38 8.45 -13.45
C ILE A 190 -0.55 8.91 -14.90
N LYS A 191 -1.04 8.03 -15.78
CA LYS A 191 -1.34 8.36 -17.19
C LYS A 191 -2.41 9.44 -17.31
N LYS A 192 -3.49 9.34 -16.51
CA LYS A 192 -4.57 10.34 -16.43
C LYS A 192 -4.17 11.62 -15.68
N ASP A 193 -2.94 11.74 -15.23
CA ASP A 193 -2.44 12.86 -14.43
C ASP A 193 -3.24 13.11 -13.13
N SER A 194 -3.78 12.06 -12.54
CA SER A 194 -4.66 12.13 -11.37
C SER A 194 -3.97 12.74 -10.15
N PHE A 195 -4.76 13.39 -9.28
CA PHE A 195 -4.31 13.95 -8.00
C PHE A 195 -5.35 13.75 -6.91
N GLY A 196 -4.95 14.02 -5.66
CA GLY A 196 -5.81 13.85 -4.49
C GLY A 196 -5.78 12.43 -3.94
N ILE A 197 -6.88 11.97 -3.34
CA ILE A 197 -6.94 10.73 -2.59
C ILE A 197 -7.78 9.71 -3.34
N PHE A 198 -7.29 8.47 -3.42
CA PHE A 198 -7.98 7.33 -4.01
C PHE A 198 -7.90 6.11 -3.08
N ASN A 199 -9.02 5.44 -2.90
CA ASN A 199 -9.09 4.10 -2.34
C ASN A 199 -8.68 3.08 -3.39
N ILE A 200 -7.69 2.25 -3.10
CA ILE A 200 -7.15 1.25 -4.03
C ILE A 200 -7.54 -0.14 -3.56
N SER A 201 -8.56 -0.72 -4.21
CA SER A 201 -9.14 -2.01 -3.85
C SER A 201 -9.96 -2.60 -5.00
N LEU A 202 -10.42 -3.83 -4.84
CA LEU A 202 -11.45 -4.41 -5.72
C LEU A 202 -12.89 -4.04 -5.31
N GLY A 203 -13.09 -3.51 -4.09
CA GLY A 203 -14.41 -3.18 -3.55
C GLY A 203 -15.27 -4.41 -3.23
N LYS A 204 -14.68 -5.60 -3.10
CA LYS A 204 -15.39 -6.87 -2.93
C LYS A 204 -15.14 -7.48 -1.56
N LYS A 205 -16.21 -8.07 -0.98
CA LYS A 205 -16.10 -8.94 0.20
C LYS A 205 -15.45 -10.25 -0.21
N ILE A 206 -14.28 -10.54 0.35
CA ILE A 206 -13.63 -11.84 0.20
C ILE A 206 -13.48 -12.43 1.60
N TYR A 207 -14.21 -13.51 1.86
CA TYR A 207 -14.13 -14.22 3.13
C TYR A 207 -12.83 -14.98 3.23
N ILE A 208 -12.22 -14.99 4.42
CA ILE A 208 -10.95 -15.71 4.64
C ILE A 208 -11.13 -17.21 4.33
N ASN A 209 -12.29 -17.77 4.63
CA ASN A 209 -12.61 -19.17 4.29
C ASN A 209 -12.58 -19.43 2.77
N GLN A 210 -12.95 -18.47 1.93
CA GLN A 210 -12.83 -18.61 0.46
C GLN A 210 -11.36 -18.71 0.04
N LEU A 211 -10.48 -17.89 0.63
CA LEU A 211 -9.04 -17.97 0.37
C LEU A 211 -8.47 -19.32 0.80
N ILE A 212 -8.92 -19.87 1.93
CA ILE A 212 -8.51 -21.19 2.42
C ILE A 212 -9.04 -22.28 1.47
N ALA A 213 -10.28 -22.20 1.04
CA ALA A 213 -10.86 -23.13 0.08
C ALA A 213 -10.08 -23.15 -1.24
N TRP A 214 -9.73 -21.97 -1.78
CA TRP A 214 -8.90 -21.88 -2.99
C TRP A 214 -7.50 -22.48 -2.79
N LEU A 215 -6.84 -22.25 -1.64
CA LEU A 215 -5.57 -22.91 -1.34
C LEU A 215 -5.71 -24.41 -1.23
N ASN A 216 -6.77 -24.90 -0.57
CA ASN A 216 -7.02 -26.32 -0.41
C ASN A 216 -7.37 -27.03 -1.72
N PHE A 217 -7.89 -26.31 -2.70
CA PHE A 217 -8.13 -26.87 -4.03
C PHE A 217 -6.82 -27.24 -4.74
N TYR A 218 -5.76 -26.43 -4.55
CA TYR A 218 -4.47 -26.63 -5.20
C TYR A 218 -3.44 -27.38 -4.34
N ASN A 219 -3.67 -27.51 -3.03
CA ASN A 219 -2.72 -28.14 -2.12
C ASN A 219 -3.05 -29.64 -1.91
N THR A 220 -2.02 -30.48 -1.88
CA THR A 220 -2.13 -31.90 -1.51
C THR A 220 -2.52 -32.08 -0.03
N LYS A 221 -1.92 -31.27 0.87
CA LYS A 221 -2.27 -31.24 2.30
C LYS A 221 -3.33 -30.17 2.57
N LYS A 222 -4.48 -30.58 3.13
CA LYS A 222 -5.56 -29.67 3.51
C LYS A 222 -5.15 -28.81 4.72
N ILE A 223 -5.41 -27.51 4.61
CA ILE A 223 -5.19 -26.53 5.69
C ILE A 223 -6.38 -26.61 6.65
N LYS A 224 -6.10 -26.82 7.94
CA LYS A 224 -7.12 -26.83 9.00
C LYS A 224 -7.48 -25.40 9.40
N VAL A 225 -8.77 -25.10 9.57
CA VAL A 225 -9.25 -23.84 10.15
C VAL A 225 -9.41 -24.03 11.64
N ILE A 226 -8.74 -23.22 12.43
CA ILE A 226 -8.83 -23.20 13.88
C ILE A 226 -9.62 -21.94 14.29
N ASN A 227 -10.78 -22.15 14.91
CA ASN A 227 -11.54 -21.04 15.48
C ASN A 227 -10.89 -20.62 16.80
N PRO A 228 -10.42 -19.39 16.93
CA PRO A 228 -9.85 -18.92 18.20
C PRO A 228 -10.93 -18.84 19.26
N LYS A 229 -10.61 -19.29 20.49
CA LYS A 229 -11.54 -19.24 21.64
C LYS A 229 -11.96 -17.82 22.00
N ASN A 230 -11.12 -16.83 21.77
CA ASN A 230 -11.43 -15.41 22.02
C ASN A 230 -11.81 -14.72 20.70
N SER A 231 -12.88 -13.93 20.73
CA SER A 231 -13.33 -13.12 19.61
C SER A 231 -12.20 -12.21 19.12
N PHE A 232 -11.63 -12.49 17.95
CA PHE A 232 -10.84 -11.48 17.26
C PHE A 232 -11.73 -10.28 16.97
N ASN A 233 -11.22 -9.09 17.20
CA ASN A 233 -11.88 -7.86 16.76
C ASN A 233 -12.28 -8.03 15.30
N ASN A 234 -13.55 -7.84 15.01
CA ASN A 234 -14.09 -7.93 13.65
C ASN A 234 -13.46 -6.82 12.79
N ASP A 235 -12.35 -7.14 12.11
CA ASP A 235 -11.65 -6.24 11.18
C ASP A 235 -12.15 -6.44 9.74
N SER A 236 -13.45 -6.73 9.58
CA SER A 236 -14.09 -6.87 8.27
C SER A 236 -14.32 -5.51 7.64
N PHE A 237 -13.89 -5.33 6.40
CA PHE A 237 -14.03 -4.07 5.66
C PHE A 237 -14.07 -4.28 4.16
N THR A 238 -14.67 -3.32 3.45
CA THR A 238 -14.42 -3.09 2.02
C THR A 238 -14.25 -1.60 1.76
N LEU A 239 -13.49 -1.25 0.74
CA LEU A 239 -13.37 0.13 0.26
C LEU A 239 -14.31 0.34 -0.92
N ASN A 240 -14.87 1.53 -1.02
CA ASN A 240 -15.54 1.99 -2.23
C ASN A 240 -14.47 2.37 -3.27
N ASN A 241 -14.56 1.83 -4.47
CA ASN A 241 -13.63 2.10 -5.58
C ASN A 241 -14.27 2.84 -6.75
N ASN A 242 -15.48 3.39 -6.59
CA ASN A 242 -16.18 4.08 -7.66
C ASN A 242 -15.38 5.25 -8.27
N LYS A 243 -14.54 5.89 -7.46
CA LYS A 243 -13.66 6.96 -7.93
C LYS A 243 -12.58 6.47 -8.90
N LEU A 244 -12.19 5.19 -8.84
CA LEU A 244 -11.25 4.58 -9.78
C LEU A 244 -11.90 4.21 -11.11
N MET A 245 -13.21 4.02 -11.11
CA MET A 245 -13.97 3.57 -12.30
C MET A 245 -14.39 4.72 -13.22
N LYS A 246 -14.27 5.95 -12.74
CA LYS A 246 -14.45 7.19 -13.54
C LYS A 246 -13.13 7.59 -14.20
#